data_e5f6ca3bc17c46ac601716911da5234f
#
_entry.id   e5f6ca3bc17c46ac601716911da5234f
#
_cell.length_a   1.000
_cell.length_b   1.000
_cell.length_c   1.000
_cell.angle_alpha   90.00
_cell.angle_beta   90.00
_cell.angle_gamma   90.00
#
_symmetry.space_group_name_H-M   'P 1'
#
loop_
_entity.id
_entity.type
_entity.pdbx_description
1 polymer ?
#
loop_
_entity_poly.entity_id
_entity_poly.type
_entity_poly.pdbx_seq_one_letter_code
_entity_poly.pdbx_strand_id
1 'polypeptide(L)'
;MNIEKLAKHLKEFTLDEINMIAECDCKTELEHLLNSNKISFEQGLYKYKEKEVLLDYEIFTIPKKVKKSILTKTAINSFMKNYVQKKCKQGTAKNYNSIFKMHILPAFGDRKLNDISGEDIKSFYVECKNRNLCAKRIKNTLALLNQLLKYYQNLGIISKKCVFQVKRITDKNKFDINRLIFN
;
A
#
# COMPACT_ATOMS: atom_id res chain seq x y z
N MET A 1 2.44 5.00 34.32
CA MET A 1 2.83 4.54 32.96
C MET A 1 1.59 3.97 32.27
N ASN A 2 1.42 4.08 30.94
CA ASN A 2 0.22 3.54 30.26
C ASN A 2 0.48 2.07 29.88
N ILE A 3 -0.17 1.14 30.59
CA ILE A 3 0.01 -0.31 30.42
C ILE A 3 -0.40 -0.79 29.02
N GLU A 4 -1.43 -0.18 28.42
CA GLU A 4 -1.81 -0.52 27.04
C GLU A 4 -0.69 -0.21 26.02
N LYS A 5 0.01 0.93 26.19
CA LYS A 5 1.14 1.27 25.32
C LYS A 5 2.32 0.32 25.53
N LEU A 6 2.58 -0.08 26.78
CA LEU A 6 3.63 -1.04 27.10
C LEU A 6 3.33 -2.42 26.52
N ALA A 7 2.11 -2.92 26.72
CA ALA A 7 1.64 -4.19 26.16
C ALA A 7 1.75 -4.23 24.61
N LYS A 8 1.39 -3.12 23.94
CA LYS A 8 1.53 -2.98 22.49
C LYS A 8 2.99 -3.01 22.04
N HIS A 9 3.91 -2.47 22.85
CA HIS A 9 5.34 -2.44 22.53
C HIS A 9 5.99 -3.83 22.68
N LEU A 10 5.63 -4.54 23.75
CA LEU A 10 6.17 -5.86 24.06
C LEU A 10 5.62 -6.97 23.15
N LYS A 11 4.41 -6.80 22.60
CA LYS A 11 3.66 -7.75 21.75
C LYS A 11 3.27 -9.04 22.46
N GLU A 12 4.23 -9.76 23.03
CA GLU A 12 4.09 -10.96 23.86
C GLU A 12 4.84 -10.74 25.18
N PHE A 13 4.24 -11.06 26.32
CA PHE A 13 4.83 -10.84 27.65
C PHE A 13 4.13 -11.68 28.72
N THR A 14 4.83 -11.93 29.84
CA THR A 14 4.26 -12.52 31.05
C THR A 14 3.79 -11.43 32.01
N LEU A 15 2.98 -11.81 33.03
CA LEU A 15 2.57 -10.88 34.09
C LEU A 15 3.78 -10.31 34.84
N ASP A 16 4.79 -11.15 35.11
CA ASP A 16 5.98 -10.74 35.85
C ASP A 16 6.84 -9.75 35.07
N GLU A 17 6.98 -9.95 33.75
CA GLU A 17 7.73 -9.03 32.89
C GLU A 17 7.09 -7.64 32.84
N ILE A 18 5.76 -7.57 32.68
CA ILE A 18 5.09 -6.27 32.60
C ILE A 18 5.07 -5.57 33.97
N ASN A 19 4.92 -6.32 35.07
CA ASN A 19 4.99 -5.76 36.43
C ASN A 19 6.39 -5.22 36.74
N MET A 20 7.45 -5.92 36.31
CA MET A 20 8.84 -5.48 36.50
C MET A 20 9.11 -4.17 35.74
N ILE A 21 8.65 -4.05 34.48
CA ILE A 21 8.87 -2.85 33.67
C ILE A 21 8.00 -1.70 34.12
N ALA A 22 6.77 -1.98 34.56
CA ALA A 22 5.82 -0.98 35.04
C ALA A 22 6.09 -0.52 36.49
N GLU A 23 6.91 -1.26 37.25
CA GLU A 23 7.18 -1.06 38.66
C GLU A 23 5.88 -1.03 39.53
N CYS A 24 4.84 -1.74 39.08
CA CYS A 24 3.55 -1.83 39.76
C CYS A 24 2.82 -3.14 39.41
N ASP A 25 1.79 -3.49 40.21
CA ASP A 25 0.90 -4.61 39.87
C ASP A 25 -0.07 -4.19 38.78
N CYS A 26 0.08 -4.80 37.59
CA CYS A 26 -0.70 -4.48 36.38
C CYS A 26 -1.88 -5.43 36.15
N LYS A 27 -2.22 -6.30 37.11
CA LYS A 27 -3.22 -7.36 36.93
C LYS A 27 -4.60 -6.81 36.55
N THR A 28 -5.05 -5.78 37.23
CA THR A 28 -6.37 -5.16 37.00
C THR A 28 -6.47 -4.50 35.61
N GLU A 29 -5.42 -3.83 35.17
CA GLU A 29 -5.35 -3.22 33.85
C GLU A 29 -5.28 -4.27 32.76
N LEU A 30 -4.57 -5.40 32.98
CA LEU A 30 -4.53 -6.50 32.03
C LEU A 30 -5.89 -7.21 31.93
N GLU A 31 -6.62 -7.40 33.02
CA GLU A 31 -7.99 -7.90 33.00
C GLU A 31 -8.92 -6.98 32.20
N HIS A 32 -8.78 -5.66 32.35
CA HIS A 32 -9.53 -4.68 31.55
C HIS A 32 -9.18 -4.79 30.05
N LEU A 33 -7.89 -4.99 29.71
CA LEU A 33 -7.45 -5.17 28.33
C LEU A 33 -7.93 -6.50 27.72
N LEU A 34 -7.99 -7.57 28.53
CA LEU A 34 -8.59 -8.86 28.13
C LEU A 34 -10.08 -8.71 27.84
N ASN A 35 -10.84 -8.11 28.75
CA ASN A 35 -12.29 -7.89 28.62
C ASN A 35 -12.62 -6.98 27.41
N SER A 36 -11.75 -6.02 27.09
CA SER A 36 -11.89 -5.18 25.90
C SER A 36 -11.36 -5.81 24.61
N ASN A 37 -10.96 -7.10 24.66
CA ASN A 37 -10.44 -7.88 23.53
C ASN A 37 -9.19 -7.27 22.85
N LYS A 38 -8.41 -6.48 23.62
CA LYS A 38 -7.16 -5.88 23.13
C LYS A 38 -5.96 -6.78 23.28
N ILE A 39 -5.99 -7.71 24.23
CA ILE A 39 -4.99 -8.76 24.43
C ILE A 39 -5.67 -10.12 24.50
N SER A 40 -4.92 -11.20 24.27
CA SER A 40 -5.31 -12.59 24.59
C SER A 40 -4.33 -13.18 25.59
N PHE A 41 -4.78 -14.21 26.33
CA PHE A 41 -3.95 -14.94 27.26
C PHE A 41 -3.94 -16.42 26.85
N GLU A 42 -2.77 -16.96 26.50
CA GLU A 42 -2.58 -18.33 26.06
C GLU A 42 -1.28 -18.87 26.63
N GLN A 43 -1.31 -20.05 27.25
CA GLN A 43 -0.13 -20.76 27.74
C GLN A 43 0.78 -19.94 28.68
N GLY A 44 0.19 -19.07 29.53
CA GLY A 44 0.94 -18.23 30.47
C GLY A 44 1.48 -16.93 29.88
N LEU A 45 1.22 -16.62 28.60
CA LEU A 45 1.65 -15.42 27.90
C LEU A 45 0.46 -14.53 27.52
N TYR A 46 0.61 -13.25 27.74
CA TYR A 46 -0.28 -12.23 27.18
C TYR A 46 0.22 -11.81 25.81
N LYS A 47 -0.69 -11.74 24.83
CA LYS A 47 -0.38 -11.30 23.46
C LYS A 47 -1.23 -10.08 23.12
N TYR A 48 -0.60 -8.98 22.76
CA TYR A 48 -1.33 -7.81 22.29
C TYR A 48 -1.91 -8.09 20.90
N LYS A 49 -3.24 -8.01 20.82
CA LYS A 49 -3.93 -8.08 19.52
C LYS A 49 -3.73 -6.72 18.85
N GLU A 50 -2.77 -6.61 17.95
CA GLU A 50 -2.80 -5.50 17.02
C GLU A 50 -4.20 -5.51 16.42
N LYS A 51 -4.98 -4.42 16.62
CA LYS A 51 -6.14 -4.21 15.79
C LYS A 51 -5.60 -4.35 14.37
N GLU A 52 -5.87 -5.51 13.74
CA GLU A 52 -6.04 -5.48 12.32
C GLU A 52 -7.00 -4.33 12.11
N VAL A 53 -6.49 -3.24 11.55
CA VAL A 53 -7.36 -2.26 10.95
C VAL A 53 -8.06 -3.08 9.91
N LEU A 54 -9.20 -3.65 10.29
CA LEU A 54 -10.21 -4.11 9.38
C LEU A 54 -10.57 -2.84 8.60
N LEU A 55 -9.71 -2.51 7.67
CA LEU A 55 -10.18 -1.94 6.45
C LEU A 55 -11.24 -2.93 6.03
N ASP A 56 -12.51 -2.52 6.09
CA ASP A 56 -13.65 -3.23 5.50
C ASP A 56 -13.42 -3.36 3.99
N TYR A 57 -12.37 -4.09 3.66
CA TYR A 57 -12.30 -4.81 2.43
C TYR A 57 -12.96 -6.14 2.76
N GLU A 58 -14.00 -6.52 2.07
CA GLU A 58 -14.22 -7.93 1.81
C GLU A 58 -12.86 -8.47 1.39
N ILE A 59 -12.15 -9.00 2.36
CA ILE A 59 -10.91 -9.73 2.12
C ILE A 59 -11.39 -10.93 1.32
N PHE A 60 -11.28 -10.83 0.01
CA PHE A 60 -10.99 -12.03 -0.74
C PHE A 60 -9.77 -12.60 -0.02
N THR A 61 -9.98 -13.61 0.79
CA THR A 61 -8.93 -14.41 1.42
C THR A 61 -8.08 -14.95 0.29
N ILE A 62 -7.09 -14.18 -0.12
CA ILE A 62 -6.09 -14.63 -1.08
C ILE A 62 -5.24 -15.62 -0.29
N PRO A 63 -5.29 -16.92 -0.59
CA PRO A 63 -4.47 -17.90 0.09
C PRO A 63 -3.00 -17.47 -0.03
N LYS A 64 -2.24 -17.51 1.07
CA LYS A 64 -0.86 -17.03 1.25
C LYS A 64 0.19 -17.58 0.25
N LYS A 65 -0.18 -18.27 -0.83
CA LYS A 65 0.73 -18.90 -1.81
C LYS A 65 0.19 -18.99 -3.24
N VAL A 66 -0.40 -17.92 -3.77
CA VAL A 66 -0.61 -17.88 -5.22
C VAL A 66 -0.04 -16.58 -5.75
N LYS A 67 1.09 -16.63 -6.44
CA LYS A 67 1.53 -15.58 -7.37
C LYS A 67 0.51 -15.51 -8.52
N LYS A 68 -0.71 -15.04 -8.24
CA LYS A 68 -1.69 -14.78 -9.28
C LYS A 68 -1.20 -13.56 -10.06
N SER A 69 -0.62 -13.84 -11.23
CA SER A 69 -0.36 -12.79 -12.20
C SER A 69 -1.70 -12.20 -12.63
N ILE A 70 -1.93 -10.93 -12.33
CA ILE A 70 -3.14 -10.20 -12.70
C ILE A 70 -2.86 -9.32 -13.91
N LEU A 71 -3.77 -9.29 -14.89
CA LEU A 71 -3.68 -8.38 -16.02
C LEU A 71 -3.88 -6.93 -15.54
N THR A 72 -3.10 -6.01 -16.08
CA THR A 72 -3.16 -4.58 -15.68
C THR A 72 -4.54 -3.99 -15.86
N LYS A 73 -5.28 -4.36 -16.92
CA LYS A 73 -6.66 -3.94 -17.14
C LYS A 73 -7.59 -4.35 -15.99
N THR A 74 -7.50 -5.60 -15.55
CA THR A 74 -8.30 -6.11 -14.41
C THR A 74 -7.89 -5.45 -13.11
N ALA A 75 -6.58 -5.23 -12.92
CA ALA A 75 -6.03 -4.54 -11.77
C ALA A 75 -6.56 -3.09 -11.69
N ILE A 76 -6.54 -2.34 -12.78
CA ILE A 76 -7.07 -0.97 -12.82
C ILE A 76 -8.55 -0.94 -12.44
N ASN A 77 -9.38 -1.82 -13.00
CA ASN A 77 -10.81 -1.86 -12.68
C ASN A 77 -11.05 -2.14 -11.19
N SER A 78 -10.34 -3.10 -10.63
CA SER A 78 -10.42 -3.43 -9.20
C SER A 78 -9.93 -2.29 -8.31
N PHE A 79 -8.79 -1.66 -8.66
CA PHE A 79 -8.25 -0.50 -7.96
C PHE A 79 -9.21 0.70 -7.98
N MET A 80 -9.83 0.99 -9.13
CA MET A 80 -10.84 2.06 -9.24
C MET A 80 -12.03 1.80 -8.34
N LYS A 81 -12.58 0.57 -8.33
CA LYS A 81 -13.75 0.19 -7.53
C LYS A 81 -13.44 0.16 -6.03
N ASN A 82 -12.34 -0.49 -5.65
CA ASN A 82 -12.09 -0.83 -4.25
C ASN A 82 -11.32 0.26 -3.49
N TYR A 83 -10.50 1.03 -4.18
CA TYR A 83 -9.68 2.08 -3.56
C TYR A 83 -10.13 3.49 -3.94
N VAL A 84 -10.18 3.81 -5.24
CA VAL A 84 -10.39 5.20 -5.69
C VAL A 84 -11.80 5.69 -5.36
N GLN A 85 -12.83 4.90 -5.66
CA GLN A 85 -14.22 5.29 -5.38
C GLN A 85 -14.51 5.43 -3.88
N LYS A 86 -13.82 4.65 -3.03
CA LYS A 86 -14.04 4.69 -1.57
C LYS A 86 -13.24 5.79 -0.87
N LYS A 87 -12.04 6.15 -1.39
CA LYS A 87 -11.10 7.04 -0.69
C LYS A 87 -10.87 8.40 -1.35
N CYS A 88 -11.27 8.57 -2.60
CA CYS A 88 -10.99 9.79 -3.35
C CYS A 88 -12.27 10.59 -3.62
N LYS A 89 -12.12 11.92 -3.69
CA LYS A 89 -13.19 12.80 -4.14
C LYS A 89 -13.57 12.48 -5.59
N GLN A 90 -14.84 12.70 -5.97
CA GLN A 90 -15.38 12.39 -7.29
C GLN A 90 -14.56 13.00 -8.45
N GLY A 91 -14.08 14.24 -8.30
CA GLY A 91 -13.21 14.89 -9.30
C GLY A 91 -11.88 14.16 -9.50
N THR A 92 -11.27 13.67 -8.41
CA THR A 92 -10.04 12.86 -8.46
C THR A 92 -10.30 11.53 -9.16
N ALA A 93 -11.40 10.86 -8.84
CA ALA A 93 -11.78 9.59 -9.46
C ALA A 93 -11.99 9.75 -10.98
N LYS A 94 -12.67 10.82 -11.42
CA LYS A 94 -12.85 11.15 -12.86
C LYS A 94 -11.49 11.37 -13.55
N ASN A 95 -10.59 12.14 -12.92
CA ASN A 95 -9.25 12.38 -13.47
C ASN A 95 -8.42 11.09 -13.56
N TYR A 96 -8.43 10.24 -12.54
CA TYR A 96 -7.73 8.96 -12.54
C TYR A 96 -8.26 8.04 -13.65
N ASN A 97 -9.59 7.95 -13.80
CA ASN A 97 -10.20 7.18 -14.87
C ASN A 97 -9.76 7.66 -16.26
N SER A 98 -9.71 8.97 -16.47
CA SER A 98 -9.22 9.58 -17.71
C SER A 98 -7.74 9.20 -17.98
N ILE A 99 -6.86 9.33 -16.98
CA ILE A 99 -5.44 8.98 -17.11
C ILE A 99 -5.27 7.49 -17.42
N PHE A 100 -5.99 6.62 -16.71
CA PHE A 100 -5.96 5.18 -16.99
C PHE A 100 -6.38 4.87 -18.42
N LYS A 101 -7.53 5.39 -18.86
CA LYS A 101 -8.05 5.11 -20.21
C LYS A 101 -7.17 5.64 -21.33
N MET A 102 -6.68 6.87 -21.19
CA MET A 102 -5.96 7.56 -22.26
C MET A 102 -4.49 7.23 -22.36
N HIS A 103 -3.86 6.81 -21.26
CA HIS A 103 -2.41 6.66 -21.20
C HIS A 103 -1.95 5.29 -20.74
N ILE A 104 -2.46 4.77 -19.63
CA ILE A 104 -1.92 3.54 -19.01
C ILE A 104 -2.46 2.27 -19.67
N LEU A 105 -3.77 2.21 -19.94
CA LEU A 105 -4.38 1.05 -20.58
C LEU A 105 -3.84 0.76 -21.99
N PRO A 106 -3.63 1.77 -22.86
CA PRO A 106 -3.04 1.50 -24.18
C PRO A 106 -1.62 0.92 -24.10
N ALA A 107 -0.82 1.32 -23.09
CA ALA A 107 0.56 0.88 -22.95
C ALA A 107 0.71 -0.45 -22.20
N PHE A 108 -0.13 -0.70 -21.19
CA PHE A 108 0.07 -1.81 -20.25
C PHE A 108 -1.15 -2.70 -20.07
N GLY A 109 -2.31 -2.38 -20.66
CA GLY A 109 -3.60 -3.03 -20.35
C GLY A 109 -3.60 -4.55 -20.49
N ASP A 110 -2.97 -5.07 -21.54
CA ASP A 110 -2.92 -6.50 -21.86
C ASP A 110 -1.70 -7.21 -21.25
N ARG A 111 -0.84 -6.47 -20.54
CA ARG A 111 0.32 -7.03 -19.84
C ARG A 111 -0.05 -7.41 -18.41
N LYS A 112 0.64 -8.40 -17.87
CA LYS A 112 0.53 -8.76 -16.45
C LYS A 112 1.23 -7.69 -15.60
N LEU A 113 0.63 -7.34 -14.49
CA LEU A 113 1.15 -6.28 -13.61
C LEU A 113 2.57 -6.62 -13.07
N ASN A 114 2.86 -7.92 -12.87
CA ASN A 114 4.17 -8.42 -12.44
C ASN A 114 5.28 -8.30 -13.50
N ASP A 115 4.90 -8.20 -14.76
CA ASP A 115 5.83 -8.20 -15.88
C ASP A 115 6.23 -6.77 -16.31
N ILE A 116 5.69 -5.76 -15.62
CA ILE A 116 6.06 -4.36 -15.83
C ILE A 116 7.41 -4.11 -15.17
N SER A 117 8.45 -3.90 -15.99
CA SER A 117 9.81 -3.60 -15.55
C SER A 117 10.09 -2.10 -15.44
N GLY A 118 11.22 -1.74 -14.83
CA GLY A 118 11.70 -0.36 -14.82
C GLY A 118 11.98 0.19 -16.21
N GLU A 119 12.43 -0.67 -17.14
CA GLU A 119 12.70 -0.31 -18.54
C GLU A 119 11.40 -0.01 -19.29
N ASP A 120 10.34 -0.78 -19.06
CA ASP A 120 9.03 -0.51 -19.64
C ASP A 120 8.49 0.87 -19.21
N ILE A 121 8.71 1.25 -17.94
CA ILE A 121 8.31 2.55 -17.43
C ILE A 121 9.13 3.68 -18.07
N LYS A 122 10.43 3.47 -18.30
CA LYS A 122 11.27 4.42 -19.05
C LYS A 122 10.82 4.56 -20.49
N SER A 123 10.53 3.46 -21.18
CA SER A 123 10.01 3.46 -22.55
C SER A 123 8.67 4.17 -22.63
N PHE A 124 7.77 3.92 -21.67
CA PHE A 124 6.49 4.61 -21.57
C PHE A 124 6.63 6.13 -21.35
N TYR A 125 7.63 6.54 -20.55
CA TYR A 125 7.92 7.98 -20.40
C TYR A 125 8.34 8.61 -21.74
N VAL A 126 9.23 7.94 -22.51
CA VAL A 126 9.66 8.44 -23.82
C VAL A 126 8.47 8.51 -24.78
N GLU A 127 7.60 7.50 -24.78
CA GLU A 127 6.36 7.52 -25.57
C GLU A 127 5.45 8.70 -25.20
N CYS A 128 5.27 8.96 -23.91
CA CYS A 128 4.49 10.12 -23.44
C CYS A 128 5.10 11.45 -23.93
N LYS A 129 6.42 11.57 -23.98
CA LYS A 129 7.10 12.75 -24.56
C LYS A 129 6.86 12.88 -26.05
N ASN A 130 6.99 11.79 -26.80
CA ASN A 130 6.76 11.76 -28.26
C ASN A 130 5.32 12.11 -28.63
N ARG A 131 4.37 11.81 -27.73
CA ARG A 131 2.97 12.23 -27.85
C ARG A 131 2.71 13.69 -27.42
N ASN A 132 3.77 14.46 -27.19
CA ASN A 132 3.73 15.87 -26.78
C ASN A 132 2.93 16.14 -25.50
N LEU A 133 2.92 15.21 -24.55
CA LEU A 133 2.31 15.43 -23.25
C LEU A 133 3.16 16.41 -22.43
N CYS A 134 2.51 17.39 -21.81
CA CYS A 134 3.22 18.31 -20.93
C CYS A 134 3.81 17.60 -19.70
N ALA A 135 4.91 18.11 -19.17
CA ALA A 135 5.66 17.53 -18.03
C ALA A 135 4.75 17.23 -16.80
N LYS A 136 3.79 18.12 -16.50
CA LYS A 136 2.81 17.93 -15.42
C LYS A 136 1.92 16.70 -15.66
N ARG A 137 1.46 16.48 -16.89
CA ARG A 137 0.63 15.32 -17.26
C ARG A 137 1.43 14.04 -17.16
N ILE A 138 2.66 14.01 -17.69
CA ILE A 138 3.56 12.85 -17.59
C ILE A 138 3.80 12.49 -16.13
N LYS A 139 4.15 13.47 -15.28
CA LYS A 139 4.35 13.26 -13.85
C LYS A 139 3.11 12.66 -13.17
N ASN A 140 1.93 13.19 -13.46
CA ASN A 140 0.69 12.69 -12.87
C ASN A 140 0.38 11.26 -13.33
N THR A 141 0.64 10.93 -14.59
CA THR A 141 0.45 9.61 -15.17
C THR A 141 1.37 8.58 -14.51
N LEU A 142 2.66 8.91 -14.36
CA LEU A 142 3.64 8.05 -13.68
C LEU A 142 3.34 7.91 -12.18
N ALA A 143 2.92 8.98 -11.53
CA ALA A 143 2.53 8.93 -10.12
C ALA A 143 1.33 8.00 -9.89
N LEU A 144 0.33 8.03 -10.80
CA LEU A 144 -0.83 7.15 -10.72
C LEU A 144 -0.47 5.69 -11.01
N LEU A 145 0.40 5.43 -12.00
CA LEU A 145 0.92 4.09 -12.25
C LEU A 145 1.66 3.54 -11.03
N ASN A 146 2.52 4.36 -10.41
CA ASN A 146 3.22 3.97 -9.19
C ASN A 146 2.26 3.71 -8.02
N GLN A 147 1.19 4.49 -7.88
CA GLN A 147 0.17 4.28 -6.86
C GLN A 147 -0.57 2.96 -7.06
N LEU A 148 -0.89 2.59 -8.30
CA LEU A 148 -1.45 1.29 -8.66
C LEU A 148 -0.49 0.15 -8.27
N LEU A 149 0.79 0.24 -8.65
CA LEU A 149 1.81 -0.77 -8.32
C LEU A 149 1.99 -0.93 -6.81
N LYS A 150 2.09 0.18 -6.05
CA LYS A 150 2.17 0.15 -4.59
C LYS A 150 0.96 -0.50 -3.93
N TYR A 151 -0.24 -0.23 -4.45
CA TYR A 151 -1.46 -0.86 -3.94
C TYR A 151 -1.39 -2.39 -4.05
N TYR A 152 -0.99 -2.92 -5.22
CA TYR A 152 -0.85 -4.35 -5.42
C TYR A 152 0.37 -4.97 -4.75
N GLN A 153 1.42 -4.19 -4.52
CA GLN A 153 2.55 -4.59 -3.69
C GLN A 153 2.14 -4.78 -2.23
N ASN A 154 1.37 -3.85 -1.67
CA ASN A 154 0.85 -3.94 -0.31
C ASN A 154 -0.10 -5.14 -0.13
N LEU A 155 -0.79 -5.55 -1.19
CA LEU A 155 -1.59 -6.78 -1.22
C LEU A 155 -0.74 -8.07 -1.41
N GLY A 156 0.58 -7.96 -1.53
CA GLY A 156 1.48 -9.10 -1.74
C GLY A 156 1.38 -9.76 -3.12
N ILE A 157 0.69 -9.13 -4.09
CA ILE A 157 0.46 -9.68 -5.43
C ILE A 157 1.66 -9.43 -6.35
N ILE A 158 2.35 -8.30 -6.20
CA ILE A 158 3.54 -7.97 -6.97
C ILE A 158 4.79 -7.80 -6.09
N SER A 159 5.98 -8.00 -6.68
CA SER A 159 7.26 -7.83 -6.00
C SER A 159 7.68 -6.35 -5.90
N LYS A 160 8.63 -6.05 -5.01
CA LYS A 160 9.18 -4.69 -4.83
C LYS A 160 9.83 -4.11 -6.09
N LYS A 161 10.34 -4.96 -7.00
CA LYS A 161 11.04 -4.54 -8.23
C LYS A 161 10.22 -3.67 -9.18
N CYS A 162 8.89 -3.72 -9.07
CA CYS A 162 7.99 -2.96 -9.94
C CYS A 162 7.68 -1.55 -9.44
N VAL A 163 8.01 -1.24 -8.18
CA VAL A 163 7.68 0.05 -7.57
C VAL A 163 8.83 1.03 -7.73
N PHE A 164 8.53 2.24 -8.13
CA PHE A 164 9.51 3.30 -8.34
C PHE A 164 9.13 4.57 -7.60
N GLN A 165 10.10 5.47 -7.42
CA GLN A 165 9.88 6.77 -6.80
C GLN A 165 10.14 7.87 -7.82
N VAL A 166 9.27 8.88 -7.80
CA VAL A 166 9.47 10.12 -8.57
C VAL A 166 10.05 11.16 -7.62
N LYS A 167 11.33 11.50 -7.76
CA LYS A 167 11.93 12.57 -6.95
C LYS A 167 11.17 13.90 -7.15
N ARG A 168 11.03 14.68 -6.07
CA ARG A 168 10.45 16.03 -6.16
C ARG A 168 11.22 16.87 -7.18
N ILE A 169 10.48 17.47 -8.10
CA ILE A 169 11.03 18.38 -9.09
C ILE A 169 10.95 19.78 -8.48
N THR A 170 12.09 20.37 -8.22
CA THR A 170 12.21 21.78 -7.77
C THR A 170 12.01 22.74 -8.94
N ASP A 171 12.26 22.29 -10.15
CA ASP A 171 12.15 23.09 -11.37
C ASP A 171 10.87 22.70 -12.14
N LYS A 172 9.95 23.65 -12.30
CA LYS A 172 8.60 23.41 -12.85
C LYS A 172 8.57 22.91 -14.29
N ASN A 173 9.67 23.07 -15.04
CA ASN A 173 9.73 22.85 -16.49
C ASN A 173 10.60 21.68 -16.97
N LYS A 174 11.32 20.98 -16.09
CA LYS A 174 12.21 19.86 -16.49
C LYS A 174 11.94 18.61 -15.68
N PHE A 175 11.03 17.77 -16.17
CA PHE A 175 10.92 16.40 -15.68
C PHE A 175 11.94 15.55 -16.44
N ASP A 176 12.92 14.97 -15.71
CA ASP A 176 13.92 14.06 -16.25
C ASP A 176 13.68 12.64 -15.75
N ILE A 177 13.77 11.66 -16.65
CA ILE A 177 13.61 10.24 -16.37
C ILE A 177 14.67 9.70 -15.41
N ASN A 178 15.88 10.28 -15.42
CA ASN A 178 16.96 9.89 -14.52
C ASN A 178 16.64 10.15 -13.03
N ARG A 179 15.52 10.82 -12.76
CA ARG A 179 14.98 11.03 -11.41
C ARG A 179 14.02 9.93 -10.92
N LEU A 180 13.76 8.93 -11.75
CA LEU A 180 13.04 7.73 -11.32
C LEU A 180 14.01 6.81 -10.60
N ILE A 181 13.71 6.50 -9.33
CA ILE A 181 14.45 5.51 -8.55
C ILE A 181 13.60 4.25 -8.49
N PHE A 182 14.15 3.17 -9.01
CA PHE A 182 13.59 1.82 -8.90
C PHE A 182 14.21 1.14 -7.67
N ASN A 183 13.38 0.64 -6.78
CA ASN A 183 13.81 -0.11 -5.59
C ASN A 183 13.86 -1.60 -5.89
#